data_6dbf53ef13d5ffced186a8a49927889e
#
_entry.id   6dbf53ef13d5ffced186a8a49927889e
#
_cell.length_a   1.000
_cell.length_b   1.000
_cell.length_c   1.000
_cell.angle_alpha   90.00
_cell.angle_beta   90.00
_cell.angle_gamma   90.00
#
_symmetry.space_group_name_H-M   'P 1'
#
loop_
_entity.id
_entity.type
_entity.pdbx_description
1 polymer ?
#
loop_
_entity_poly.entity_id
_entity_poly.type
_entity_poly.pdbx_seq_one_letter_code
_entity_poly.pdbx_strand_id
1 'polypeptide(L)'
;MTVVAPNAKAVRVALLGWYDAHARILPWRNAPHLGERPDPYRVWLSEVMLQQTTVPHATPYFERFIARWPTVVDLAAAGDSDLMAAWAGLGYYARARNLLACARAVTRTHGGVFPDTEAGLLALPGVGAYTAAAVAAIAFDRPANVVDGNVERVVSRLFAVETPVPAARLELKRLAHTLVTDDRPGDWAQALMDLGSTICRPRSPLCPMCPISGCCAGRATGEPDRYPVRAAKAARSHRQGVAWVLR
;
A
#
# COMPACT_ATOMS: atom_id res chain seq x y z
N MET A 1 -14.95 9.87 28.28
CA MET A 1 -15.25 10.76 27.13
C MET A 1 -15.70 9.88 25.99
N THR A 2 -16.92 10.06 25.51
CA THR A 2 -17.43 9.31 24.35
C THR A 2 -16.69 9.78 23.13
N VAL A 3 -15.85 8.93 22.54
CA VAL A 3 -15.14 9.22 21.29
C VAL A 3 -16.19 9.26 20.17
N VAL A 4 -16.48 10.46 19.67
CA VAL A 4 -17.39 10.62 18.53
C VAL A 4 -16.71 10.05 17.30
N ALA A 5 -17.40 9.15 16.59
CA ALA A 5 -16.89 8.59 15.34
C ALA A 5 -16.58 9.74 14.34
N PRO A 6 -15.43 9.69 13.66
CA PRO A 6 -15.07 10.74 12.71
C PRO A 6 -16.09 10.83 11.58
N ASN A 7 -16.46 12.06 11.20
CA ASN A 7 -17.34 12.30 10.07
C ASN A 7 -16.61 11.93 8.76
N ALA A 8 -16.99 10.82 8.14
CA ALA A 8 -16.32 10.30 6.94
C ALA A 8 -16.28 11.33 5.80
N LYS A 9 -17.36 12.10 5.59
CA LYS A 9 -17.39 13.13 4.55
C LYS A 9 -16.39 14.25 4.83
N ALA A 10 -16.32 14.73 6.07
CA ALA A 10 -15.35 15.76 6.45
C ALA A 10 -13.91 15.28 6.32
N VAL A 11 -13.64 14.03 6.70
CA VAL A 11 -12.31 13.40 6.55
C VAL A 11 -11.92 13.32 5.07
N ARG A 12 -12.84 12.88 4.20
CA ARG A 12 -12.58 12.77 2.75
C ARG A 12 -12.28 14.11 2.10
N VAL A 13 -13.12 15.12 2.34
CA VAL A 13 -12.94 16.45 1.78
C VAL A 13 -11.59 17.05 2.22
N ALA A 14 -11.29 17.00 3.51
CA ALA A 14 -10.04 17.54 4.03
C ALA A 14 -8.80 16.82 3.49
N LEU A 15 -8.84 15.48 3.41
CA LEU A 15 -7.70 14.69 2.96
C LEU A 15 -7.48 14.81 1.45
N LEU A 16 -8.52 14.75 0.63
CA LEU A 16 -8.40 14.92 -0.82
C LEU A 16 -7.92 16.33 -1.17
N GLY A 17 -8.47 17.38 -0.52
CA GLY A 17 -7.98 18.73 -0.73
C GLY A 17 -6.51 18.93 -0.35
N TRP A 18 -6.04 18.24 0.70
CA TRP A 18 -4.62 18.22 1.03
C TRP A 18 -3.80 17.47 -0.01
N TYR A 19 -4.29 16.33 -0.49
CA TYR A 19 -3.61 15.51 -1.49
C TYR A 19 -3.40 16.26 -2.80
N ASP A 20 -4.36 17.07 -3.20
CA ASP A 20 -4.27 17.89 -4.41
C ASP A 20 -3.04 18.80 -4.44
N ALA A 21 -2.66 19.33 -3.28
CA ALA A 21 -1.53 20.23 -3.14
C ALA A 21 -0.22 19.54 -2.72
N HIS A 22 -0.28 18.31 -2.18
CA HIS A 22 0.86 17.68 -1.51
C HIS A 22 1.14 16.24 -1.96
N ALA A 23 0.47 15.77 -3.02
CA ALA A 23 0.73 14.45 -3.58
C ALA A 23 2.20 14.24 -3.89
N ARG A 24 2.77 13.11 -3.47
CA ARG A 24 4.16 12.79 -3.79
C ARG A 24 4.31 12.53 -5.28
N ILE A 25 5.32 13.13 -5.88
CA ILE A 25 5.72 12.86 -7.26
C ILE A 25 6.51 11.55 -7.28
N LEU A 26 5.93 10.52 -7.88
CA LEU A 26 6.53 9.19 -7.99
C LEU A 26 6.41 8.69 -9.44
N PRO A 27 7.40 7.94 -9.98
CA PRO A 27 7.43 7.58 -11.40
C PRO A 27 6.29 6.66 -11.87
N TRP A 28 5.54 6.10 -10.94
CA TRP A 28 4.36 5.25 -11.19
C TRP A 28 3.01 5.94 -10.92
N ARG A 29 3.02 7.26 -10.65
CA ARG A 29 1.82 8.04 -10.36
C ARG A 29 1.62 9.13 -11.40
N ASN A 30 0.36 9.41 -11.69
CA ASN A 30 -0.04 10.65 -12.35
C ASN A 30 -0.34 11.70 -11.28
N ALA A 31 -0.21 12.98 -11.65
CA ALA A 31 -0.58 14.06 -10.74
C ALA A 31 -2.10 14.03 -10.51
N PRO A 32 -2.58 14.30 -9.27
CA PRO A 32 -3.99 14.40 -9.02
C PRO A 32 -4.62 15.47 -9.92
N HIS A 33 -5.87 15.30 -10.30
CA HIS A 33 -6.68 16.17 -11.17
C HIS A 33 -6.34 16.22 -12.66
N LEU A 34 -5.33 15.54 -13.16
CA LEU A 34 -5.10 15.51 -14.62
C LEU A 34 -6.14 14.71 -15.37
N GLY A 35 -7.06 14.01 -14.67
CA GLY A 35 -8.10 13.18 -15.27
C GLY A 35 -7.56 11.93 -15.98
N GLU A 36 -6.26 11.76 -16.04
CA GLU A 36 -5.60 10.62 -16.64
C GLU A 36 -5.36 9.53 -15.59
N ARG A 37 -5.87 8.35 -15.87
CA ARG A 37 -5.60 7.19 -15.03
C ARG A 37 -4.17 6.69 -15.25
N PRO A 38 -3.45 6.32 -14.18
CA PRO A 38 -2.14 5.73 -14.34
C PRO A 38 -2.26 4.34 -15.01
N ASP A 39 -1.24 3.98 -15.79
CA ASP A 39 -1.15 2.69 -16.44
C ASP A 39 -1.21 1.53 -15.41
N PRO A 40 -2.15 0.58 -15.54
CA PRO A 40 -2.30 -0.55 -14.63
C PRO A 40 -1.03 -1.40 -14.46
N TYR A 41 -0.24 -1.55 -15.53
CA TYR A 41 1.04 -2.24 -15.47
C TYR A 41 2.03 -1.52 -14.54
N ARG A 42 2.13 -0.20 -14.66
CA ARG A 42 3.02 0.61 -13.82
C ARG A 42 2.58 0.61 -12.36
N VAL A 43 1.28 0.72 -12.09
CA VAL A 43 0.72 0.65 -10.74
C VAL A 43 1.01 -0.71 -10.12
N TRP A 44 0.64 -1.80 -10.80
CA TRP A 44 0.87 -3.15 -10.30
C TRP A 44 2.36 -3.45 -10.06
N LEU A 45 3.25 -3.08 -10.98
CA LEU A 45 4.69 -3.28 -10.85
C LEU A 45 5.23 -2.56 -9.61
N SER A 46 4.82 -1.31 -9.40
CA SER A 46 5.23 -0.53 -8.23
C SER A 46 4.74 -1.16 -6.92
N GLU A 47 3.47 -1.60 -6.88
CA GLU A 47 2.89 -2.23 -5.69
C GLU A 47 3.63 -3.52 -5.31
N VAL A 48 4.06 -4.32 -6.30
CA VAL A 48 4.87 -5.52 -6.05
C VAL A 48 6.28 -5.17 -5.57
N MET A 49 6.93 -4.17 -6.18
CA MET A 49 8.28 -3.75 -5.80
C MET A 49 8.34 -3.11 -4.41
N LEU A 50 7.29 -2.40 -4.02
CA LEU A 50 7.20 -1.73 -2.71
C LEU A 50 6.88 -2.67 -1.55
N GLN A 51 6.51 -3.93 -1.80
CA GLN A 51 6.35 -4.90 -0.73
C GLN A 51 7.67 -5.07 0.04
N GLN A 52 7.69 -4.69 1.31
CA GLN A 52 8.87 -4.75 2.20
C GLN A 52 10.10 -4.00 1.68
N THR A 53 9.88 -2.97 0.85
CA THR A 53 10.94 -2.14 0.27
C THR A 53 10.54 -0.66 0.39
N THR A 54 11.52 0.21 0.55
CA THR A 54 11.27 1.66 0.63
C THR A 54 11.20 2.29 -0.77
N VAL A 55 10.48 3.41 -0.90
CA VAL A 55 10.37 4.15 -2.16
C VAL A 55 11.74 4.50 -2.74
N PRO A 56 12.69 5.10 -1.98
CA PRO A 56 14.02 5.43 -2.54
C PRO A 56 14.77 4.21 -3.08
N HIS A 57 14.61 3.04 -2.44
CA HIS A 57 15.26 1.82 -2.89
C HIS A 57 14.58 1.21 -4.12
N ALA A 58 13.25 1.23 -4.20
CA ALA A 58 12.48 0.64 -5.30
C ALA A 58 12.53 1.48 -6.59
N THR A 59 12.58 2.82 -6.49
CA THR A 59 12.51 3.74 -7.63
C THR A 59 13.50 3.41 -8.76
N PRO A 60 14.81 3.26 -8.54
CA PRO A 60 15.75 2.97 -9.62
C PRO A 60 15.53 1.59 -10.25
N TYR A 61 14.96 0.64 -9.52
CA TYR A 61 14.56 -0.66 -10.08
C TYR A 61 13.34 -0.52 -10.97
N PHE A 62 12.33 0.20 -10.52
CA PHE A 62 11.13 0.46 -11.30
C PHE A 62 11.47 1.13 -12.64
N GLU A 63 12.29 2.16 -12.63
CA GLU A 63 12.72 2.87 -13.85
C GLU A 63 13.45 1.94 -14.82
N ARG A 64 14.39 1.11 -14.33
CA ARG A 64 15.08 0.11 -15.15
C ARG A 64 14.14 -0.94 -15.72
N PHE A 65 13.14 -1.38 -14.94
CA PHE A 65 12.16 -2.36 -15.40
C PHE A 65 11.28 -1.80 -16.51
N ILE A 66 10.76 -0.58 -16.34
CA ILE A 66 9.94 0.09 -17.36
C ILE A 66 10.76 0.39 -18.63
N ALA A 67 12.03 0.75 -18.48
CA ALA A 67 12.91 0.96 -19.63
C ALA A 67 13.20 -0.34 -20.41
N ARG A 68 13.35 -1.47 -19.69
CA ARG A 68 13.66 -2.78 -20.31
C ARG A 68 12.41 -3.51 -20.80
N TRP A 69 11.32 -3.40 -20.09
CA TRP A 69 10.03 -4.06 -20.37
C TRP A 69 8.90 -3.02 -20.24
N PRO A 70 8.66 -2.24 -21.30
CA PRO A 70 7.71 -1.11 -21.26
C PRO A 70 6.26 -1.53 -21.01
N THR A 71 5.90 -2.76 -21.38
CA THR A 71 4.55 -3.30 -21.23
C THR A 71 4.55 -4.63 -20.46
N VAL A 72 3.39 -5.04 -19.96
CA VAL A 72 3.22 -6.35 -19.33
C VAL A 72 3.52 -7.50 -20.29
N VAL A 73 3.30 -7.30 -21.59
CA VAL A 73 3.59 -8.29 -22.64
C VAL A 73 5.11 -8.47 -22.81
N ASP A 74 5.85 -7.36 -22.82
CA ASP A 74 7.32 -7.40 -22.86
C ASP A 74 7.88 -8.11 -21.62
N LEU A 75 7.33 -7.80 -20.44
CA LEU A 75 7.73 -8.47 -19.20
C LEU A 75 7.40 -9.98 -19.23
N ALA A 76 6.25 -10.36 -19.78
CA ALA A 76 5.84 -11.77 -19.89
C ALA A 76 6.79 -12.56 -20.79
N ALA A 77 7.37 -11.92 -21.81
CA ALA A 77 8.35 -12.52 -22.72
C ALA A 77 9.76 -12.62 -22.13
N ALA A 78 10.02 -11.99 -20.98
CA ALA A 78 11.33 -12.02 -20.33
C ALA A 78 11.76 -13.44 -19.97
N GLY A 79 13.05 -13.73 -20.14
CA GLY A 79 13.66 -14.96 -19.63
C GLY A 79 13.72 -14.94 -18.09
N ASP A 80 13.54 -16.09 -17.46
CA ASP A 80 13.55 -16.21 -16.00
C ASP A 80 14.88 -15.72 -15.41
N SER A 81 16.01 -16.07 -16.03
CA SER A 81 17.35 -15.63 -15.61
C SER A 81 17.52 -14.12 -15.73
N ASP A 82 17.04 -13.52 -16.81
CA ASP A 82 17.13 -12.08 -17.05
C ASP A 82 16.33 -11.28 -16.03
N LEU A 83 15.13 -11.74 -15.70
CA LEU A 83 14.28 -11.12 -14.71
C LEU A 83 14.92 -11.24 -13.31
N MET A 84 15.46 -12.42 -12.96
CA MET A 84 16.12 -12.63 -11.66
C MET A 84 17.37 -11.76 -11.52
N ALA A 85 18.15 -11.59 -12.58
CA ALA A 85 19.30 -10.69 -12.60
C ALA A 85 18.89 -9.22 -12.42
N ALA A 86 17.84 -8.78 -13.10
CA ALA A 86 17.31 -7.42 -12.96
C ALA A 86 16.71 -7.14 -11.57
N TRP A 87 16.17 -8.18 -10.89
CA TRP A 87 15.61 -8.10 -9.54
C TRP A 87 16.65 -8.15 -8.43
N ALA A 88 17.91 -8.51 -8.75
CA ALA A 88 18.96 -8.66 -7.75
C ALA A 88 19.14 -7.36 -6.93
N GLY A 89 19.11 -7.50 -5.59
CA GLY A 89 19.17 -6.38 -4.65
C GLY A 89 17.82 -5.96 -4.05
N LEU A 90 16.66 -6.28 -4.68
CA LEU A 90 15.35 -6.05 -4.07
C LEU A 90 14.98 -7.08 -3.00
N GLY A 91 15.63 -8.23 -3.00
CA GLY A 91 15.35 -9.32 -2.06
C GLY A 91 14.01 -10.03 -2.30
N TYR A 92 13.69 -11.01 -1.44
CA TYR A 92 12.42 -11.75 -1.48
C TYR A 92 12.07 -12.25 -2.90
N TYR A 93 12.94 -13.05 -3.49
CA TYR A 93 12.87 -13.51 -4.89
C TYR A 93 11.57 -14.25 -5.29
N ALA A 94 10.79 -14.70 -4.30
CA ALA A 94 9.45 -15.22 -4.58
C ALA A 94 8.54 -14.17 -5.23
N ARG A 95 8.74 -12.86 -4.92
CA ARG A 95 8.01 -11.76 -5.58
C ARG A 95 8.36 -11.69 -7.07
N ALA A 96 9.64 -11.81 -7.43
CA ALA A 96 10.07 -11.79 -8.82
C ALA A 96 9.47 -12.96 -9.62
N ARG A 97 9.46 -14.18 -9.05
CA ARG A 97 8.81 -15.33 -9.69
C ARG A 97 7.32 -15.13 -9.89
N ASN A 98 6.63 -14.62 -8.86
CA ASN A 98 5.21 -14.31 -8.94
C ASN A 98 4.90 -13.17 -9.91
N LEU A 99 5.77 -12.16 -9.98
CA LEU A 99 5.68 -11.06 -10.95
C LEU A 99 5.68 -11.62 -12.38
N LEU A 100 6.63 -12.46 -12.71
CA LEU A 100 6.72 -13.06 -14.05
C LEU A 100 5.53 -13.99 -14.35
N ALA A 101 5.13 -14.80 -13.38
CA ALA A 101 3.96 -15.66 -13.50
C ALA A 101 2.67 -14.87 -13.74
N CYS A 102 2.51 -13.74 -13.04
CA CYS A 102 1.39 -12.82 -13.21
C CYS A 102 1.40 -12.17 -14.59
N ALA A 103 2.55 -11.63 -15.05
CA ALA A 103 2.66 -11.03 -16.37
C ALA A 103 2.31 -12.04 -17.49
N ARG A 104 2.80 -13.28 -17.39
CA ARG A 104 2.46 -14.37 -18.30
C ARG A 104 0.97 -14.74 -18.27
N ALA A 105 0.35 -14.72 -17.08
CA ALA A 105 -1.08 -14.97 -16.95
C ALA A 105 -1.91 -13.85 -17.59
N VAL A 106 -1.60 -12.57 -17.31
CA VAL A 106 -2.27 -11.42 -17.93
C VAL A 106 -2.16 -11.48 -19.45
N THR A 107 -0.98 -11.77 -19.98
CA THR A 107 -0.77 -11.86 -21.44
C THR A 107 -1.56 -13.01 -22.04
N ARG A 108 -1.49 -14.21 -21.45
CA ARG A 108 -2.08 -15.42 -22.03
C ARG A 108 -3.60 -15.45 -21.90
N THR A 109 -4.15 -15.03 -20.74
CA THR A 109 -5.58 -15.20 -20.43
C THR A 109 -6.40 -13.92 -20.61
N HIS A 110 -5.73 -12.76 -20.63
CA HIS A 110 -6.39 -11.46 -20.74
C HIS A 110 -5.83 -10.59 -21.88
N GLY A 111 -5.06 -11.19 -22.83
CA GLY A 111 -4.55 -10.47 -24.01
C GLY A 111 -3.63 -9.28 -23.66
N GLY A 112 -2.96 -9.30 -22.51
CA GLY A 112 -2.09 -8.21 -22.08
C GLY A 112 -2.83 -7.05 -21.38
N VAL A 113 -4.12 -7.19 -21.07
CA VAL A 113 -4.94 -6.20 -20.38
C VAL A 113 -5.23 -6.69 -18.95
N PHE A 114 -4.94 -5.87 -17.96
CA PHE A 114 -5.28 -6.23 -16.57
C PHE A 114 -6.80 -6.22 -16.35
N PRO A 115 -7.35 -7.18 -15.58
CA PRO A 115 -8.73 -7.09 -15.11
C PRO A 115 -8.96 -5.80 -14.31
N ASP A 116 -10.12 -5.16 -14.47
CA ASP A 116 -10.44 -3.89 -13.82
C ASP A 116 -11.21 -4.05 -12.50
N THR A 117 -11.45 -5.28 -12.06
CA THR A 117 -12.15 -5.59 -10.81
C THR A 117 -11.20 -6.21 -9.79
N GLU A 118 -11.46 -5.94 -8.49
CA GLU A 118 -10.69 -6.54 -7.39
C GLU A 118 -10.71 -8.08 -7.46
N ALA A 119 -11.86 -8.68 -7.78
CA ALA A 119 -11.99 -10.13 -7.93
C ALA A 119 -11.15 -10.70 -9.08
N GLY A 120 -11.16 -10.04 -10.24
CA GLY A 120 -10.35 -10.44 -11.39
C GLY A 120 -8.85 -10.30 -11.11
N LEU A 121 -8.45 -9.22 -10.45
CA LEU A 121 -7.06 -8.99 -10.04
C LEU A 121 -6.60 -10.02 -9.01
N LEU A 122 -7.45 -10.36 -8.04
CA LEU A 122 -7.15 -11.35 -6.99
C LEU A 122 -6.92 -12.77 -7.56
N ALA A 123 -7.52 -13.08 -8.71
CA ALA A 123 -7.34 -14.36 -9.40
C ALA A 123 -5.96 -14.51 -10.07
N LEU A 124 -5.19 -13.41 -10.20
CA LEU A 124 -3.87 -13.43 -10.83
C LEU A 124 -2.80 -14.01 -9.90
N PRO A 125 -1.80 -14.76 -10.42
CA PRO A 125 -0.72 -15.32 -9.64
C PRO A 125 0.03 -14.27 -8.81
N GLY A 126 0.18 -14.51 -7.49
CA GLY A 126 0.92 -13.64 -6.59
C GLY A 126 0.27 -12.29 -6.26
N VAL A 127 -0.94 -12.05 -6.73
CA VAL A 127 -1.73 -10.87 -6.36
C VAL A 127 -2.55 -11.20 -5.12
N GLY A 128 -2.22 -10.56 -4.01
CA GLY A 128 -2.96 -10.65 -2.75
C GLY A 128 -4.06 -9.59 -2.66
N ALA A 129 -4.91 -9.71 -1.63
CA ALA A 129 -6.04 -8.80 -1.40
C ALA A 129 -5.64 -7.31 -1.37
N TYR A 130 -4.48 -6.98 -0.76
CA TYR A 130 -3.97 -5.61 -0.77
C TYR A 130 -3.65 -5.13 -2.19
N THR A 131 -2.85 -5.90 -2.94
CA THR A 131 -2.44 -5.51 -4.30
C THR A 131 -3.63 -5.43 -5.24
N ALA A 132 -4.59 -6.36 -5.13
CA ALA A 132 -5.83 -6.31 -5.91
C ALA A 132 -6.63 -5.03 -5.65
N ALA A 133 -6.85 -4.70 -4.37
CA ALA A 133 -7.55 -3.47 -3.97
C ALA A 133 -6.80 -2.21 -4.43
N ALA A 134 -5.46 -2.17 -4.26
CA ALA A 134 -4.64 -1.02 -4.67
C ALA A 134 -4.69 -0.78 -6.19
N VAL A 135 -4.52 -1.84 -6.99
CA VAL A 135 -4.59 -1.73 -8.46
C VAL A 135 -6.01 -1.36 -8.91
N ALA A 136 -7.05 -1.97 -8.33
CA ALA A 136 -8.44 -1.63 -8.65
C ALA A 136 -8.75 -0.16 -8.37
N ALA A 137 -8.32 0.35 -7.22
CA ALA A 137 -8.55 1.75 -6.86
C ALA A 137 -7.70 2.70 -7.72
N ILE A 138 -6.39 2.49 -7.80
CA ILE A 138 -5.46 3.46 -8.36
C ILE A 138 -5.49 3.47 -9.88
N ALA A 139 -5.51 2.30 -10.53
CA ALA A 139 -5.43 2.20 -11.98
C ALA A 139 -6.82 2.24 -12.67
N PHE A 140 -7.86 1.79 -11.97
CA PHE A 140 -9.19 1.62 -12.56
C PHE A 140 -10.26 2.48 -11.91
N ASP A 141 -9.88 3.26 -10.88
CA ASP A 141 -10.79 4.16 -10.16
C ASP A 141 -12.03 3.42 -9.61
N ARG A 142 -11.81 2.19 -9.14
CA ARG A 142 -12.84 1.37 -8.51
C ARG A 142 -12.80 1.55 -7.00
N PRO A 143 -13.93 1.78 -6.33
CA PRO A 143 -13.96 1.83 -4.87
C PRO A 143 -13.43 0.53 -4.29
N ALA A 144 -12.31 0.61 -3.56
CA ALA A 144 -11.69 -0.54 -2.92
C ALA A 144 -11.09 -0.16 -1.57
N ASN A 145 -11.04 -1.13 -0.65
CA ASN A 145 -10.53 -0.91 0.69
C ASN A 145 -9.03 -1.17 0.77
N VAL A 146 -8.24 -0.18 0.39
CA VAL A 146 -6.77 -0.27 0.33
C VAL A 146 -6.17 -0.01 1.71
N VAL A 147 -5.66 -1.06 2.36
CA VAL A 147 -5.13 -0.97 3.73
C VAL A 147 -3.73 -1.58 3.80
N ASP A 148 -2.72 -0.72 3.78
CA ASP A 148 -1.33 -1.04 4.08
C ASP A 148 -0.97 -0.70 5.53
N GLY A 149 0.28 -0.88 5.94
CA GLY A 149 0.75 -0.53 7.27
C GLY A 149 0.66 0.98 7.60
N ASN A 150 0.69 1.85 6.60
CA ASN A 150 0.48 3.29 6.79
C ASN A 150 -0.98 3.60 7.05
N VAL A 151 -1.86 3.01 6.25
CA VAL A 151 -3.32 3.16 6.39
C VAL A 151 -3.80 2.52 7.70
N GLU A 152 -3.30 1.32 8.08
CA GLU A 152 -3.57 0.72 9.41
C GLU A 152 -3.27 1.71 10.54
N ARG A 153 -2.13 2.39 10.47
CA ARG A 153 -1.72 3.38 11.48
C ARG A 153 -2.60 4.63 11.47
N VAL A 154 -2.89 5.18 10.29
CA VAL A 154 -3.78 6.34 10.15
C VAL A 154 -5.16 6.04 10.73
N VAL A 155 -5.75 4.90 10.33
CA VAL A 155 -7.08 4.47 10.79
C VAL A 155 -7.07 4.19 12.30
N SER A 156 -6.05 3.51 12.80
CA SER A 156 -5.91 3.25 14.24
C SER A 156 -5.91 4.55 15.07
N ARG A 157 -5.22 5.58 14.59
CA ARG A 157 -5.19 6.91 15.24
C ARG A 157 -6.49 7.68 15.03
N LEU A 158 -7.02 7.68 13.83
CA LEU A 158 -8.25 8.40 13.51
C LEU A 158 -9.42 7.97 14.41
N PHE A 159 -9.51 6.67 14.68
CA PHE A 159 -10.57 6.08 15.50
C PHE A 159 -10.16 5.76 16.95
N ALA A 160 -8.91 6.02 17.34
CA ALA A 160 -8.34 5.67 18.65
C ALA A 160 -8.57 4.19 19.02
N VAL A 161 -8.22 3.26 18.12
CA VAL A 161 -8.47 1.82 18.31
C VAL A 161 -7.58 1.27 19.43
N GLU A 162 -8.19 0.81 20.51
CA GLU A 162 -7.51 0.30 21.70
C GLU A 162 -7.11 -1.17 21.58
N THR A 163 -7.73 -1.92 20.67
CA THR A 163 -7.38 -3.32 20.41
C THR A 163 -5.94 -3.40 19.90
N PRO A 164 -5.06 -4.21 20.54
CA PRO A 164 -3.67 -4.32 20.07
C PRO A 164 -3.54 -5.02 18.70
N VAL A 165 -2.59 -4.57 17.88
CA VAL A 165 -2.19 -5.30 16.68
C VAL A 165 -1.37 -6.54 17.07
N PRO A 166 -1.54 -7.71 16.37
CA PRO A 166 -2.28 -7.91 15.13
C PRO A 166 -3.78 -8.18 15.30
N ALA A 167 -4.32 -8.33 16.52
CA ALA A 167 -5.75 -8.65 16.75
C ALA A 167 -6.70 -7.59 16.16
N ALA A 168 -6.31 -6.33 16.17
CA ALA A 168 -7.08 -5.20 15.63
C ALA A 168 -7.25 -5.21 14.10
N ARG A 169 -6.52 -6.01 13.33
CA ARG A 169 -6.47 -5.87 11.87
C ARG A 169 -7.83 -5.97 11.17
N LEU A 170 -8.68 -6.88 11.63
CA LEU A 170 -10.03 -7.01 11.07
C LEU A 170 -10.88 -5.78 11.37
N GLU A 171 -10.80 -5.26 12.60
CA GLU A 171 -11.46 -4.02 13.03
C GLU A 171 -10.96 -2.83 12.22
N LEU A 172 -9.64 -2.68 12.06
CA LEU A 172 -9.02 -1.60 11.28
C LEU A 172 -9.48 -1.63 9.81
N LYS A 173 -9.55 -2.82 9.19
CA LYS A 173 -10.08 -2.97 7.84
C LYS A 173 -11.55 -2.56 7.75
N ARG A 174 -12.37 -2.94 8.73
CA ARG A 174 -13.79 -2.54 8.78
C ARG A 174 -13.95 -1.03 8.94
N LEU A 175 -13.15 -0.40 9.80
CA LEU A 175 -13.15 1.04 9.98
C LEU A 175 -12.66 1.77 8.72
N ALA A 176 -11.58 1.31 8.10
CA ALA A 176 -11.10 1.85 6.82
C ALA A 176 -12.18 1.78 5.74
N HIS A 177 -12.93 0.67 5.68
CA HIS A 177 -14.01 0.50 4.71
C HIS A 177 -15.11 1.56 4.85
N THR A 178 -15.40 2.05 6.04
CA THR A 178 -16.38 3.15 6.24
C THR A 178 -15.94 4.49 5.63
N LEU A 179 -14.66 4.60 5.31
CA LEU A 179 -14.07 5.78 4.70
C LEU A 179 -13.92 5.65 3.17
N VAL A 180 -14.16 4.47 2.58
CA VAL A 180 -14.09 4.28 1.13
C VAL A 180 -15.10 5.18 0.44
N THR A 181 -14.76 5.68 -0.72
CA THR A 181 -15.54 6.65 -1.50
C THR A 181 -15.60 6.25 -2.97
N ASP A 182 -16.70 6.60 -3.63
CA ASP A 182 -16.85 6.48 -5.09
C ASP A 182 -16.27 7.70 -5.81
N ASP A 183 -16.00 8.77 -5.07
CA ASP A 183 -15.36 9.97 -5.58
C ASP A 183 -13.84 9.84 -5.47
N ARG A 184 -13.16 9.75 -6.60
CA ARG A 184 -11.69 9.68 -6.70
C ARG A 184 -11.07 8.56 -5.83
N PRO A 185 -11.52 7.29 -5.94
CA PRO A 185 -11.06 6.22 -5.06
C PRO A 185 -9.55 5.95 -5.17
N GLY A 186 -8.95 6.13 -6.34
CA GLY A 186 -7.52 6.03 -6.54
C GLY A 186 -6.74 7.10 -5.80
N ASP A 187 -7.18 8.36 -5.87
CA ASP A 187 -6.58 9.47 -5.13
C ASP A 187 -6.78 9.30 -3.62
N TRP A 188 -7.96 8.83 -3.20
CA TRP A 188 -8.23 8.53 -1.80
C TRP A 188 -7.25 7.52 -1.21
N ALA A 189 -7.02 6.41 -1.91
CA ALA A 189 -6.07 5.38 -1.47
C ALA A 189 -4.65 5.95 -1.35
N GLN A 190 -4.19 6.67 -2.38
CA GLN A 190 -2.87 7.30 -2.40
C GLN A 190 -2.73 8.40 -1.34
N ALA A 191 -3.77 9.20 -1.10
CA ALA A 191 -3.78 10.24 -0.07
C ALA A 191 -3.60 9.68 1.33
N LEU A 192 -4.25 8.56 1.66
CA LEU A 192 -4.06 7.87 2.95
C LEU A 192 -2.63 7.33 3.10
N MET A 193 -2.06 6.75 2.05
CA MET A 193 -0.68 6.27 2.06
C MET A 193 0.30 7.44 2.25
N ASP A 194 0.09 8.56 1.56
CA ASP A 194 0.94 9.74 1.65
C ASP A 194 0.84 10.40 3.02
N LEU A 195 -0.36 10.56 3.54
CA LEU A 195 -0.58 11.06 4.90
C LEU A 195 0.19 10.20 5.92
N GLY A 196 0.07 8.86 5.80
CA GLY A 196 0.76 7.93 6.68
C GLY A 196 2.27 8.01 6.58
N SER A 197 2.82 8.20 5.38
CA SER A 197 4.27 8.24 5.18
C SER A 197 4.92 9.58 5.51
N THR A 198 4.21 10.70 5.36
CA THR A 198 4.78 12.06 5.50
C THR A 198 4.37 12.75 6.80
N ILE A 199 3.12 12.69 7.19
CA ILE A 199 2.53 13.42 8.32
C ILE A 199 2.26 12.51 9.50
N CYS A 200 1.44 11.47 9.32
CA CYS A 200 1.05 10.53 10.37
C CYS A 200 2.12 9.45 10.58
N ARG A 201 3.37 9.86 10.79
CA ARG A 201 4.56 9.00 10.90
C ARG A 201 4.47 8.06 12.11
N PRO A 202 5.24 6.94 12.09
CA PRO A 202 5.24 5.97 13.21
C PRO A 202 5.61 6.59 14.56
N ARG A 203 6.55 7.52 14.57
CA ARG A 203 7.00 8.27 15.76
C ARG A 203 6.89 9.76 15.47
N SER A 204 6.54 10.52 16.49
CA SER A 204 6.40 12.00 16.43
C SER A 204 5.57 12.44 15.21
N PRO A 205 4.29 12.06 15.13
CA PRO A 205 3.43 12.47 14.01
C PRO A 205 3.25 13.99 14.01
N LEU A 206 3.21 14.57 12.81
CA LEU A 206 3.09 16.01 12.61
C LEU A 206 1.61 16.45 12.69
N CYS A 207 0.96 16.18 13.82
CA CYS A 207 -0.47 16.44 14.01
C CYS A 207 -0.89 17.90 13.76
N PRO A 208 -0.10 18.93 14.07
CA PRO A 208 -0.45 20.31 13.71
C PRO A 208 -0.59 20.57 12.21
N MET A 209 0.12 19.79 11.38
CA MET A 209 0.09 19.89 9.91
C MET A 209 -0.92 18.92 9.27
N CYS A 210 -1.58 18.08 10.06
CA CYS A 210 -2.43 17.02 9.55
C CYS A 210 -3.81 17.58 9.12
N PRO A 211 -4.24 17.37 7.86
CA PRO A 211 -5.50 17.91 7.34
C PRO A 211 -6.73 17.37 8.07
N ILE A 212 -6.62 16.16 8.63
CA ILE A 212 -7.73 15.50 9.35
C ILE A 212 -7.56 15.54 10.87
N SER A 213 -6.69 16.41 11.37
CA SER A 213 -6.38 16.50 12.79
C SER A 213 -7.59 16.87 13.67
N GLY A 214 -8.52 17.69 13.13
CA GLY A 214 -9.76 18.07 13.83
C GLY A 214 -10.75 16.92 14.03
N CYS A 215 -10.64 15.86 13.21
CA CYS A 215 -11.50 14.67 13.28
C CYS A 215 -10.79 13.48 13.95
N CYS A 216 -9.54 13.64 14.39
CA CYS A 216 -8.71 12.52 14.84
C CYS A 216 -8.89 12.27 16.34
N ALA A 217 -9.53 11.16 16.71
CA ALA A 217 -9.74 10.75 18.08
C ALA A 217 -8.42 10.50 18.83
N GLY A 218 -7.44 9.87 18.19
CA GLY A 218 -6.12 9.60 18.78
C GLY A 218 -5.33 10.88 19.08
N ARG A 219 -5.50 11.96 18.26
CA ARG A 219 -4.95 13.26 18.62
C ARG A 219 -5.67 13.86 19.85
N ALA A 220 -6.98 13.70 19.92
CA ALA A 220 -7.78 14.23 21.02
C ALA A 220 -7.43 13.60 22.38
N THR A 221 -6.82 12.40 22.41
CA THR A 221 -6.29 11.80 23.65
C THR A 221 -5.02 12.49 24.17
N GLY A 222 -4.35 13.29 23.35
CA GLY A 222 -3.03 13.87 23.65
C GLY A 222 -1.86 12.92 23.36
N GLU A 223 -2.10 11.64 23.12
CA GLU A 223 -1.09 10.59 22.94
C GLU A 223 -1.23 9.84 21.59
N PRO A 224 -1.11 10.52 20.44
CA PRO A 224 -1.29 9.87 19.13
C PRO A 224 -0.27 8.76 18.85
N ASP A 225 0.92 8.83 19.46
CA ASP A 225 1.97 7.81 19.32
C ASP A 225 1.60 6.47 19.96
N ARG A 226 0.63 6.45 20.87
CA ARG A 226 0.09 5.22 21.47
C ARG A 226 -0.52 4.29 20.44
N TYR A 227 -1.03 4.83 19.34
CA TYR A 227 -1.73 4.07 18.31
C TYR A 227 -0.86 3.83 17.06
N PRO A 228 -0.92 2.62 16.45
CA PRO A 228 -1.67 1.44 16.90
C PRO A 228 -1.10 0.85 18.19
N VAL A 229 -1.98 0.43 19.09
CA VAL A 229 -1.58 -0.26 20.33
C VAL A 229 -0.85 -1.55 19.96
N ARG A 230 0.28 -1.83 20.61
CA ARG A 230 1.06 -3.04 20.36
C ARG A 230 0.83 -4.06 21.47
N ALA A 231 0.62 -5.30 21.07
CA ALA A 231 0.63 -6.40 22.04
C ALA A 231 2.00 -6.48 22.73
N ALA A 232 1.99 -6.86 24.02
CA ALA A 232 3.22 -7.16 24.74
C ALA A 232 4.00 -8.26 23.98
N LYS A 233 5.32 -8.07 23.85
CA LYS A 233 6.16 -9.11 23.24
C LYS A 233 6.11 -10.34 24.12
N ALA A 234 5.79 -11.51 23.52
CA ALA A 234 5.98 -12.78 24.18
C ALA A 234 7.46 -12.94 24.58
N ALA A 235 7.69 -13.53 25.75
CA ALA A 235 9.04 -13.87 26.19
C ALA A 235 9.72 -14.72 25.10
N ARG A 236 10.96 -14.35 24.75
CA ARG A 236 11.73 -15.15 23.78
C ARG A 236 12.03 -16.51 24.41
N SER A 237 11.63 -17.60 23.74
CA SER A 237 12.10 -18.93 24.13
C SER A 237 13.63 -19.00 23.97
N HIS A 238 14.33 -19.41 25.01
CA HIS A 238 15.74 -19.75 24.91
C HIS A 238 15.85 -21.02 24.06
N ARG A 239 16.57 -20.93 22.93
CA ARG A 239 16.94 -22.09 22.13
C ARG A 239 18.44 -22.29 22.29
N GLN A 240 18.85 -23.46 22.76
CA GLN A 240 20.24 -23.90 22.72
C GLN A 240 20.44 -24.71 21.45
N GLY A 241 21.48 -24.42 20.70
CA GLY A 241 21.87 -25.16 19.51
C GLY A 241 23.35 -25.40 19.49
N VAL A 242 23.78 -26.54 18.93
CA VAL A 242 25.18 -26.87 18.70
C VAL A 242 25.46 -26.72 17.22
N ALA A 243 26.46 -25.90 16.86
CA ALA A 243 26.94 -25.77 15.50
C ALA A 243 28.25 -26.59 15.34
N TRP A 244 28.28 -27.44 14.33
CA TRP A 244 29.49 -28.21 13.96
C TRP A 244 30.16 -27.50 12.78
N VAL A 245 31.42 -27.17 12.92
CA VAL A 245 32.28 -26.68 11.84
C VAL A 245 33.13 -27.82 11.37
N LEU A 246 32.90 -28.33 10.17
CA LEU A 246 33.80 -29.26 9.50
C LEU A 246 34.93 -28.46 8.86
N ARG A 247 36.15 -28.79 9.21
CA ARG A 247 37.38 -28.27 8.58
C ARG A 247 37.83 -29.17 7.44
#